data_ba047e504e933b497f07bd4bc1d7eb36
#
_entry.id   ba047e504e933b497f07bd4bc1d7eb36
#
_cell.length_a   1.000
_cell.length_b   1.000
_cell.length_c   1.000
_cell.angle_alpha   90.00
_cell.angle_beta   90.00
_cell.angle_gamma   90.00
#
_symmetry.space_group_name_H-M   'P 1'
#
loop_
_entity.id
_entity.type
_entity.pdbx_description
1 polymer ?
#
loop_
_entity_poly.entity_id
_entity_poly.type
_entity_poly.pdbx_seq_one_letter_code
_entity_poly.pdbx_strand_id
1 'polypeptide(L)'
;MENYTDPVDGREYSLAKPRWRSDAGRPLWIDPGPGITRSDIDTSINSLWRYHCALPVKIHTPISLGEGRTPLIEADWESRSRVLLKLDFLNPSGSFKDRGTSVLFSYLRQKGITSVLEDSSGNGGSSAAAYGAAGGLDVKVFAPASTSPSKISQVKAYGAKVE
;
A
#
# COMPACT_ATOMS: atom_id res chain seq x y z
N MET A 1 2.04 1.05 -22.68
CA MET A 1 2.97 0.67 -21.58
C MET A 1 2.61 1.54 -20.39
N GLU A 2 2.51 0.94 -19.23
CA GLU A 2 2.22 1.68 -18.02
C GLU A 2 3.46 2.48 -17.61
N ASN A 3 3.30 3.81 -17.45
CA ASN A 3 4.38 4.73 -17.13
C ASN A 3 4.03 5.54 -15.88
N TYR A 4 5.07 6.03 -15.21
CA TYR A 4 4.90 7.19 -14.34
C TYR A 4 4.81 8.43 -15.21
N THR A 5 3.98 9.39 -14.84
CA THR A 5 3.85 10.69 -15.54
C THR A 5 4.04 11.83 -14.55
N ASP A 6 4.88 12.80 -14.91
CA ASP A 6 4.95 14.07 -14.19
C ASP A 6 3.72 14.92 -14.57
N PRO A 7 2.82 15.24 -13.63
CA PRO A 7 1.57 15.91 -13.95
C PRO A 7 1.73 17.38 -14.40
N VAL A 8 2.92 17.95 -14.25
CA VAL A 8 3.17 19.35 -14.57
C VAL A 8 3.69 19.53 -15.99
N ASP A 9 4.60 18.67 -16.44
CA ASP A 9 5.20 18.79 -17.78
C ASP A 9 4.88 17.62 -18.71
N GLY A 10 4.13 16.62 -18.23
CA GLY A 10 3.72 15.45 -19.02
C GLY A 10 4.85 14.47 -19.31
N ARG A 11 6.04 14.65 -18.73
CA ARG A 11 7.16 13.73 -18.96
C ARG A 11 6.86 12.35 -18.39
N GLU A 12 7.11 11.34 -19.19
CA GLU A 12 6.90 9.95 -18.83
C GLU A 12 8.18 9.24 -18.42
N TYR A 13 8.06 8.30 -17.49
CA TYR A 13 9.14 7.45 -16.99
C TYR A 13 8.65 6.01 -16.89
N SER A 14 9.49 5.08 -17.35
CA SER A 14 9.14 3.66 -17.36
C SER A 14 8.97 3.09 -15.95
N LEU A 15 7.91 2.31 -15.72
CA LEU A 15 7.72 1.47 -14.53
C LEU A 15 8.74 0.32 -14.40
N ALA A 16 9.66 0.17 -15.37
CA ALA A 16 10.75 -0.80 -15.24
C ALA A 16 11.69 -0.48 -14.08
N LYS A 17 11.85 0.81 -13.73
CA LYS A 17 12.64 1.27 -12.58
C LYS A 17 11.73 1.93 -11.55
N PRO A 18 11.76 1.49 -10.28
CA PRO A 18 11.07 2.19 -9.19
C PRO A 18 11.53 3.64 -9.09
N ARG A 19 10.56 4.54 -8.94
CA ARG A 19 10.81 5.98 -8.89
C ARG A 19 9.75 6.65 -8.01
N TRP A 20 10.17 7.58 -7.14
CA TRP A 20 9.25 8.30 -6.26
C TRP A 20 9.03 9.76 -6.65
N ARG A 21 9.86 10.28 -7.57
CA ARG A 21 9.75 11.66 -8.08
C ARG A 21 10.29 11.78 -9.50
N SER A 22 9.88 12.84 -10.21
CA SER A 22 10.42 13.20 -11.51
C SER A 22 11.86 13.75 -11.40
N ASP A 23 12.53 13.97 -12.54
CA ASP A 23 13.84 14.61 -12.58
C ASP A 23 13.79 16.05 -12.04
N ALA A 24 12.62 16.70 -12.08
CA ALA A 24 12.35 18.00 -11.48
C ALA A 24 11.96 17.92 -9.99
N GLY A 25 12.06 16.75 -9.34
CA GLY A 25 11.75 16.56 -7.93
C GLY A 25 10.26 16.54 -7.58
N ARG A 26 9.36 16.46 -8.56
CA ARG A 26 7.90 16.50 -8.38
C ARG A 26 7.31 15.10 -8.19
N PRO A 27 6.16 14.97 -7.49
CA PRO A 27 5.41 13.72 -7.42
C PRO A 27 5.05 13.19 -8.81
N LEU A 28 4.95 11.88 -8.92
CA LEU A 28 4.59 11.19 -10.15
C LEU A 28 3.20 10.56 -10.02
N TRP A 29 2.47 10.55 -11.11
CA TRP A 29 1.24 9.79 -11.25
C TRP A 29 1.49 8.48 -11.98
N ILE A 30 0.61 7.52 -11.74
CA ILE A 30 0.49 6.29 -12.53
C ILE A 30 -0.92 6.27 -13.09
N ASP A 31 -1.05 6.04 -14.39
CA ASP A 31 -2.35 5.90 -15.01
C ASP A 31 -3.07 4.68 -14.40
N PRO A 32 -4.28 4.85 -13.83
CA PRO A 32 -5.04 3.74 -13.26
C PRO A 32 -5.56 2.76 -14.34
N GLY A 33 -5.43 3.09 -15.61
CA GLY A 33 -5.94 2.29 -16.72
C GLY A 33 -7.48 2.37 -16.87
N PRO A 34 -8.06 1.53 -17.75
CA PRO A 34 -9.48 1.61 -18.11
C PRO A 34 -10.45 1.09 -17.04
N GLY A 35 -9.93 0.58 -15.92
CA GLY A 35 -10.74 -0.08 -14.91
C GLY A 35 -11.05 -1.54 -15.25
N ILE A 36 -11.94 -2.13 -14.45
CA ILE A 36 -12.37 -3.53 -14.60
C ILE A 36 -13.88 -3.68 -14.48
N THR A 37 -14.41 -4.79 -14.97
CA THR A 37 -15.79 -5.21 -14.79
C THR A 37 -15.92 -6.25 -13.67
N ARG A 38 -17.15 -6.64 -13.33
CA ARG A 38 -17.38 -7.71 -12.35
C ARG A 38 -16.80 -9.06 -12.75
N SER A 39 -16.76 -9.36 -14.05
CA SER A 39 -16.23 -10.60 -14.60
C SER A 39 -14.72 -10.72 -14.46
N ASP A 40 -14.02 -9.61 -14.30
CA ASP A 40 -12.56 -9.57 -14.16
C ASP A 40 -12.09 -9.79 -12.71
N ILE A 41 -13.04 -9.88 -11.78
CA ILE A 41 -12.75 -10.09 -10.37
C ILE A 41 -12.49 -11.57 -10.11
N ASP A 42 -11.28 -11.92 -9.69
CA ASP A 42 -10.97 -13.28 -9.26
C ASP A 42 -11.61 -13.58 -7.90
N THR A 43 -12.74 -14.26 -7.93
CA THR A 43 -13.50 -14.59 -6.70
C THR A 43 -12.87 -15.69 -5.86
N SER A 44 -11.88 -16.40 -6.38
CA SER A 44 -11.12 -17.41 -5.64
C SER A 44 -10.14 -16.78 -4.65
N ILE A 45 -9.69 -15.55 -4.91
CA ILE A 45 -8.75 -14.81 -4.07
C ILE A 45 -9.49 -14.06 -2.96
N ASN A 46 -9.10 -14.30 -1.70
CA ASN A 46 -9.72 -13.71 -0.52
C ASN A 46 -8.93 -12.50 0.04
N SER A 47 -8.40 -11.65 -0.84
CA SER A 47 -7.69 -10.41 -0.50
C SER A 47 -7.92 -9.33 -1.56
N LEU A 48 -7.24 -8.18 -1.45
CA LEU A 48 -7.27 -7.15 -2.48
C LEU A 48 -6.81 -7.68 -3.85
N TRP A 49 -5.97 -8.72 -3.87
CA TRP A 49 -5.40 -9.28 -5.09
C TRP A 49 -6.43 -9.91 -6.02
N ARG A 50 -7.65 -10.11 -5.56
CA ARG A 50 -8.80 -10.43 -6.43
C ARG A 50 -9.04 -9.39 -7.54
N TYR A 51 -8.53 -8.19 -7.35
CA TYR A 51 -8.61 -7.07 -8.30
C TYR A 51 -7.29 -6.85 -9.05
N HIS A 52 -6.45 -7.87 -9.17
CA HIS A 52 -5.12 -7.75 -9.77
C HIS A 52 -5.16 -7.18 -11.20
N CYS A 53 -6.23 -7.44 -11.95
CA CYS A 53 -6.44 -6.87 -13.29
C CYS A 53 -6.64 -5.34 -13.30
N ALA A 54 -7.04 -4.75 -12.17
CA ALA A 54 -7.21 -3.31 -12.02
C ALA A 54 -5.93 -2.59 -11.56
N LEU A 55 -4.90 -3.33 -11.16
CA LEU A 55 -3.68 -2.72 -10.64
C LEU A 55 -2.84 -2.16 -11.78
N PRO A 56 -2.25 -0.97 -11.59
CA PRO A 56 -1.43 -0.32 -12.61
C PRO A 56 -0.06 -1.00 -12.82
N VAL A 57 0.20 -2.08 -12.11
CA VAL A 57 1.45 -2.85 -12.20
C VAL A 57 1.16 -4.34 -12.22
N LYS A 58 1.79 -5.07 -13.13
CA LYS A 58 1.74 -6.53 -13.13
C LYS A 58 2.64 -7.10 -12.05
N ILE A 59 2.05 -7.85 -11.12
CA ILE A 59 2.76 -8.54 -10.04
C ILE A 59 2.62 -10.05 -10.24
N HIS A 60 3.75 -10.75 -10.29
CA HIS A 60 3.76 -12.20 -10.49
C HIS A 60 3.64 -12.98 -9.17
N THR A 61 4.26 -12.45 -8.11
CA THR A 61 4.24 -13.08 -6.79
C THR A 61 3.89 -12.02 -5.75
N PRO A 62 2.62 -11.88 -5.37
CA PRO A 62 2.21 -10.91 -4.37
C PRO A 62 2.80 -11.16 -2.99
N ILE A 63 3.10 -10.08 -2.26
CA ILE A 63 3.25 -10.10 -0.80
C ILE A 63 1.87 -9.77 -0.24
N SER A 64 1.20 -10.74 0.34
CA SER A 64 -0.14 -10.57 0.90
C SER A 64 -0.21 -11.15 2.32
N LEU A 65 -0.83 -10.42 3.20
CA LEU A 65 -1.18 -10.83 4.55
C LEU A 65 -2.71 -11.04 4.69
N GLY A 66 -3.45 -11.03 3.57
CA GLY A 66 -4.90 -11.14 3.53
C GLY A 66 -5.61 -9.79 3.58
N GLU A 67 -4.91 -8.70 3.28
CA GLU A 67 -5.47 -7.34 3.24
C GLU A 67 -6.62 -7.18 2.24
N GLY A 68 -7.54 -6.29 2.57
CA GLY A 68 -8.76 -6.08 1.79
C GLY A 68 -9.93 -6.92 2.31
N ARG A 69 -11.03 -6.93 1.57
CA ARG A 69 -12.31 -7.58 1.95
C ARG A 69 -12.78 -7.28 3.39
N THR A 70 -12.36 -6.17 3.94
CA THR A 70 -12.84 -5.71 5.25
C THR A 70 -14.36 -5.57 5.23
N PRO A 71 -15.05 -5.85 6.34
CA PRO A 71 -16.49 -5.73 6.41
C PRO A 71 -16.99 -4.34 6.04
N LEU A 72 -18.17 -4.30 5.45
CA LEU A 72 -18.98 -3.10 5.27
C LEU A 72 -20.24 -3.29 6.08
N ILE A 73 -20.44 -2.48 7.10
CA ILE A 73 -21.58 -2.56 8.01
C ILE A 73 -22.46 -1.33 7.89
N GLU A 74 -23.76 -1.50 8.10
CA GLU A 74 -24.68 -0.39 8.29
C GLU A 74 -24.67 0.06 9.74
N ALA A 75 -24.72 1.37 9.96
CA ALA A 75 -24.91 1.98 11.27
C ALA A 75 -25.86 3.17 11.14
N ASP A 76 -26.64 3.39 12.18
CA ASP A 76 -27.44 4.61 12.31
C ASP A 76 -26.54 5.73 12.81
N TRP A 77 -26.59 6.89 12.14
CA TRP A 77 -25.85 8.08 12.50
C TRP A 77 -26.82 9.21 12.79
N GLU A 78 -26.77 9.74 13.99
CA GLU A 78 -27.60 10.88 14.43
C GLU A 78 -29.11 10.75 14.13
N SER A 79 -29.68 9.60 14.44
CA SER A 79 -31.12 9.30 14.41
C SER A 79 -31.84 9.43 13.05
N ARG A 80 -31.17 9.86 11.98
CA ARG A 80 -31.82 10.15 10.69
C ARG A 80 -31.09 9.67 9.44
N SER A 81 -29.82 9.24 9.56
CA SER A 81 -29.02 8.86 8.40
C SER A 81 -28.43 7.47 8.59
N ARG A 82 -28.66 6.60 7.61
CA ARG A 82 -27.96 5.32 7.52
C ARG A 82 -26.63 5.56 6.84
N VAL A 83 -25.57 5.11 7.47
CA VAL A 83 -24.19 5.18 6.92
C VAL A 83 -23.63 3.80 6.76
N LEU A 84 -22.74 3.64 5.77
CA LEU A 84 -22.00 2.43 5.57
C LEU A 84 -20.56 2.65 6.07
N LEU A 85 -20.15 1.85 7.06
CA LEU A 85 -18.84 1.90 7.65
C LEU A 85 -17.96 0.79 7.07
N LYS A 86 -16.91 1.19 6.36
CA LYS A 86 -15.87 0.27 5.88
C LYS A 86 -14.83 0.08 6.96
N LEU A 87 -14.75 -1.13 7.54
CA LEU A 87 -13.94 -1.41 8.72
C LEU A 87 -12.47 -1.67 8.35
N ASP A 88 -11.78 -0.69 7.77
CA ASP A 88 -10.41 -0.84 7.27
C ASP A 88 -9.34 -0.97 8.38
N PHE A 89 -9.69 -0.74 9.64
CA PHE A 89 -8.86 -1.08 10.79
C PHE A 89 -8.73 -2.60 11.02
N LEU A 90 -9.52 -3.42 10.33
CA LEU A 90 -9.42 -4.88 10.34
C LEU A 90 -8.41 -5.43 9.31
N ASN A 91 -7.72 -4.57 8.58
CA ASN A 91 -6.57 -4.99 7.80
C ASN A 91 -5.42 -5.49 8.71
N PRO A 92 -4.50 -6.32 8.22
CA PRO A 92 -3.48 -7.01 9.02
C PRO A 92 -2.63 -6.13 9.93
N SER A 93 -2.20 -4.93 9.50
CA SER A 93 -1.46 -3.99 10.35
C SER A 93 -2.36 -3.02 11.13
N GLY A 94 -3.67 -3.15 11.01
CA GLY A 94 -4.66 -2.30 11.67
C GLY A 94 -5.04 -1.05 10.88
N SER A 95 -4.76 -0.96 9.59
CA SER A 95 -5.12 0.22 8.80
C SER A 95 -5.27 -0.04 7.30
N PHE A 96 -5.94 0.89 6.60
CA PHE A 96 -6.10 0.86 5.15
C PHE A 96 -4.78 0.95 4.37
N LYS A 97 -3.68 1.36 5.02
CA LYS A 97 -2.35 1.46 4.40
C LYS A 97 -1.91 0.14 3.78
N ASP A 98 -2.31 -0.97 4.35
CA ASP A 98 -2.00 -2.31 3.88
C ASP A 98 -2.37 -2.55 2.41
N ARG A 99 -3.45 -1.93 1.94
CA ARG A 99 -3.89 -2.04 0.54
C ARG A 99 -2.83 -1.53 -0.44
N GLY A 100 -2.28 -0.36 -0.18
CA GLY A 100 -1.23 0.20 -1.02
C GLY A 100 0.14 -0.44 -0.77
N THR A 101 0.46 -0.72 0.49
CA THR A 101 1.75 -1.28 0.89
C THR A 101 1.96 -2.68 0.31
N SER A 102 0.94 -3.53 0.30
CA SER A 102 0.99 -4.86 -0.32
C SER A 102 1.41 -4.77 -1.80
N VAL A 103 0.78 -3.88 -2.56
CA VAL A 103 1.09 -3.67 -3.99
C VAL A 103 2.49 -3.08 -4.17
N LEU A 104 2.82 -2.03 -3.42
CA LEU A 104 4.11 -1.34 -3.50
C LEU A 104 5.26 -2.30 -3.18
N PHE A 105 5.20 -3.02 -2.06
CA PHE A 105 6.27 -3.91 -1.64
C PHE A 105 6.42 -5.13 -2.57
N SER A 106 5.32 -5.63 -3.11
CA SER A 106 5.35 -6.66 -4.15
C SER A 106 6.09 -6.18 -5.42
N TYR A 107 5.78 -4.94 -5.84
CA TYR A 107 6.44 -4.31 -6.98
C TYR A 107 7.94 -4.08 -6.71
N LEU A 108 8.31 -3.53 -5.56
CA LEU A 108 9.70 -3.27 -5.20
C LEU A 108 10.51 -4.57 -5.15
N ARG A 109 9.99 -5.61 -4.50
CA ARG A 109 10.62 -6.94 -4.47
C ARG A 109 10.81 -7.53 -5.87
N GLN A 110 9.80 -7.44 -6.72
CA GLN A 110 9.86 -7.92 -8.11
C GLN A 110 10.93 -7.16 -8.94
N LYS A 111 11.25 -5.92 -8.54
CA LYS A 111 12.33 -5.12 -9.13
C LYS A 111 13.71 -5.35 -8.48
N GLY A 112 13.84 -6.33 -7.61
CA GLY A 112 15.09 -6.67 -6.94
C GLY A 112 15.50 -5.74 -5.82
N ILE A 113 14.58 -4.89 -5.33
CA ILE A 113 14.82 -4.05 -4.15
C ILE A 113 14.76 -4.92 -2.91
N THR A 114 15.78 -4.83 -2.07
CA THR A 114 15.92 -5.61 -0.84
C THR A 114 15.84 -4.76 0.42
N SER A 115 15.93 -3.43 0.30
CA SER A 115 15.89 -2.51 1.43
C SER A 115 15.02 -1.30 1.10
N VAL A 116 14.18 -0.90 2.05
CA VAL A 116 13.22 0.19 1.91
C VAL A 116 13.35 1.15 3.09
N LEU A 117 13.26 2.44 2.79
CA LEU A 117 13.16 3.51 3.76
C LEU A 117 11.76 4.12 3.69
N GLU A 118 11.12 4.25 4.85
CA GLU A 118 9.79 4.86 5.00
C GLU A 118 9.87 6.04 5.98
N ASP A 119 9.34 7.19 5.60
CA ASP A 119 9.17 8.35 6.48
C ASP A 119 7.72 8.39 6.96
N SER A 120 7.49 7.96 8.19
CA SER A 120 6.13 7.83 8.71
C SER A 120 6.07 7.83 10.24
N SER A 121 5.22 8.70 10.78
CA SER A 121 4.88 8.76 12.21
C SER A 121 3.76 7.81 12.64
N GLY A 122 3.28 6.91 11.78
CA GLY A 122 2.08 6.13 12.11
C GLY A 122 1.85 4.89 11.27
N ASN A 123 0.63 4.76 10.76
CA ASN A 123 0.17 3.55 10.09
C ASN A 123 0.96 3.18 8.81
N GLY A 124 1.58 4.16 8.12
CA GLY A 124 2.47 3.89 6.99
C GLY A 124 3.67 3.06 7.42
N GLY A 125 4.39 3.51 8.45
CA GLY A 125 5.54 2.78 9.00
C GLY A 125 5.17 1.39 9.53
N SER A 126 4.03 1.25 10.22
CA SER A 126 3.55 -0.07 10.69
C SER A 126 3.27 -1.02 9.54
N SER A 127 2.59 -0.53 8.49
CA SER A 127 2.29 -1.33 7.30
C SER A 127 3.57 -1.68 6.53
N ALA A 128 4.47 -0.72 6.30
CA ALA A 128 5.76 -0.96 5.65
C ALA A 128 6.57 -2.03 6.38
N ALA A 129 6.64 -1.96 7.72
CA ALA A 129 7.33 -2.95 8.54
C ALA A 129 6.71 -4.36 8.39
N ALA A 130 5.37 -4.46 8.43
CA ALA A 130 4.66 -5.74 8.31
C ALA A 130 4.89 -6.39 6.94
N TYR A 131 4.71 -5.64 5.85
CA TYR A 131 4.89 -6.17 4.49
C TYR A 131 6.36 -6.35 4.10
N GLY A 132 7.27 -5.57 4.68
CA GLY A 132 8.71 -5.81 4.59
C GLY A 132 9.10 -7.15 5.19
N ALA A 133 8.68 -7.42 6.41
CA ALA A 133 8.91 -8.71 7.06
C ALA A 133 8.32 -9.88 6.26
N ALA A 134 7.07 -9.76 5.80
CA ALA A 134 6.41 -10.78 4.99
C ALA A 134 7.09 -11.02 3.63
N GLY A 135 7.69 -9.97 3.06
CA GLY A 135 8.35 -10.02 1.75
C GLY A 135 9.84 -10.29 1.79
N GLY A 136 10.46 -10.35 2.98
CA GLY A 136 11.90 -10.49 3.14
C GLY A 136 12.70 -9.25 2.73
N LEU A 137 12.11 -8.04 2.91
CA LEU A 137 12.79 -6.78 2.68
C LEU A 137 13.23 -6.16 4.01
N ASP A 138 14.43 -5.59 4.04
CA ASP A 138 14.88 -4.77 5.17
C ASP A 138 14.14 -3.43 5.17
N VAL A 139 13.51 -3.10 6.28
CA VAL A 139 12.77 -1.84 6.43
C VAL A 139 13.39 -0.98 7.52
N LYS A 140 13.62 0.28 7.18
CA LYS A 140 13.97 1.34 8.12
C LYS A 140 12.88 2.40 8.10
N VAL A 141 12.37 2.76 9.28
CA VAL A 141 11.34 3.79 9.45
C VAL A 141 11.96 4.99 10.15
N PHE A 142 11.90 6.14 9.49
CA PHE A 142 12.18 7.43 10.12
C PHE A 142 10.89 7.97 10.73
N ALA A 143 10.94 8.28 12.02
CA ALA A 143 9.77 8.77 12.73
C ALA A 143 10.14 9.98 13.59
N PRO A 144 9.27 11.03 13.65
CA PRO A 144 9.47 12.12 14.59
C PRO A 144 9.61 11.62 16.03
N ALA A 145 10.47 12.27 16.82
CA ALA A 145 10.66 11.93 18.25
C ALA A 145 9.36 11.98 19.07
N SER A 146 8.36 12.75 18.61
CA SER A 146 7.02 12.84 19.20
C SER A 146 6.08 11.69 18.82
N THR A 147 6.52 10.73 18.00
CA THR A 147 5.67 9.61 17.59
C THR A 147 5.26 8.75 18.77
N SER A 148 3.99 8.37 18.82
CA SER A 148 3.40 7.57 19.90
C SER A 148 4.18 6.28 20.15
N PRO A 149 4.52 5.95 21.41
CA PRO A 149 5.26 4.73 21.76
C PRO A 149 4.61 3.45 21.24
N SER A 150 3.29 3.38 21.19
CA SER A 150 2.55 2.22 20.68
C SER A 150 2.83 1.96 19.19
N LYS A 151 2.94 3.02 18.37
CA LYS A 151 3.27 2.89 16.95
C LYS A 151 4.71 2.44 16.73
N ILE A 152 5.66 3.01 17.51
CA ILE A 152 7.06 2.58 17.48
C ILE A 152 7.19 1.11 17.89
N SER A 153 6.48 0.69 18.93
CA SER A 153 6.48 -0.71 19.38
C SER A 153 5.95 -1.66 18.29
N GLN A 154 4.89 -1.28 17.58
CA GLN A 154 4.34 -2.06 16.49
C GLN A 154 5.34 -2.22 15.34
N VAL A 155 6.00 -1.14 14.91
CA VAL A 155 7.02 -1.15 13.86
C VAL A 155 8.18 -2.08 14.24
N LYS A 156 8.68 -1.96 15.48
CA LYS A 156 9.77 -2.80 16.01
C LYS A 156 9.36 -4.27 16.13
N ALA A 157 8.11 -4.56 16.51
CA ALA A 157 7.60 -5.92 16.62
C ALA A 157 7.59 -6.66 15.27
N TYR A 158 7.43 -5.94 14.16
CA TYR A 158 7.58 -6.48 12.81
C TYR A 158 9.04 -6.58 12.34
N GLY A 159 10.01 -6.19 13.17
CA GLY A 159 11.44 -6.32 12.87
C GLY A 159 12.08 -5.14 12.13
N ALA A 160 11.35 -4.07 11.87
CA ALA A 160 11.91 -2.89 11.22
C ALA A 160 12.75 -2.05 12.19
N LYS A 161 13.80 -1.40 11.66
CA LYS A 161 14.60 -0.43 12.38
C LYS A 161 13.87 0.91 12.44
N VAL A 162 13.93 1.60 13.57
CA VAL A 162 13.35 2.94 13.77
C VAL A 162 14.45 3.92 14.12
N GLU A 163 14.47 5.04 13.43
CA GLU A 163 15.36 6.18 13.65
C GLU A 163 14.58 7.48 13.77
#